data_bd7c38fe33bb4506f6772bcd00ed8bc5
#
_entry.id   bd7c38fe33bb4506f6772bcd00ed8bc5
#
_cell.length_a   1.000
_cell.length_b   1.000
_cell.length_c   1.000
_cell.angle_alpha   90.00
_cell.angle_beta   90.00
_cell.angle_gamma   90.00
#
_symmetry.space_group_name_H-M   'P 1'
#
loop_
_entity.id
_entity.type
_entity.pdbx_description
1 polymer ?
#
loop_
_entity_poly.entity_id
_entity_poly.type
_entity_poly.pdbx_seq_one_letter_code
_entity_poly.pdbx_strand_id
1 'polypeptide(L)'
;MGKVFTHQHSNGTFTIEKNDGILNLSVKNNSASALDITITGTLVINGITSSALTLSQGDVVTLSSNSSLENVSIVSGSASALADIIATQSE
;
A
#
# COMPACT_ATOMS: atom_id res chain seq x y z
N MET A 1 -16.32 -2.41 14.79
CA MET A 1 -15.85 -3.50 13.92
C MET A 1 -15.32 -2.91 12.62
N GLY A 2 -14.17 -3.37 12.15
CA GLY A 2 -13.59 -2.85 10.93
C GLY A 2 -14.20 -3.45 9.67
N LYS A 3 -14.01 -2.76 8.57
CA LYS A 3 -14.36 -3.24 7.24
C LYS A 3 -13.11 -3.63 6.49
N VAL A 4 -13.23 -4.63 5.62
CA VAL A 4 -12.12 -5.07 4.76
C VAL A 4 -12.48 -4.73 3.32
N PHE A 5 -11.54 -4.14 2.59
CA PHE A 5 -11.72 -3.96 1.16
C PHE A 5 -10.49 -4.41 0.40
N THR A 6 -10.70 -4.74 -0.86
CA THR A 6 -9.63 -5.12 -1.77
C THR A 6 -9.66 -4.21 -2.99
N HIS A 7 -8.49 -3.97 -3.55
CA HIS A 7 -8.35 -3.12 -4.73
C HIS A 7 -7.11 -3.54 -5.50
N GLN A 8 -7.20 -3.54 -6.83
CA GLN A 8 -6.03 -3.71 -7.68
C GLN A 8 -5.73 -2.39 -8.36
N HIS A 9 -4.52 -1.88 -8.13
CA HIS A 9 -4.11 -0.58 -8.66
C HIS A 9 -3.05 -0.77 -9.76
N SER A 10 -3.16 0.02 -10.80
CA SER A 10 -2.18 0.07 -11.87
C SER A 10 -2.15 1.46 -12.50
N ASN A 11 -1.02 1.79 -13.11
CA ASN A 11 -0.82 2.99 -13.92
C ASN A 11 -1.23 4.28 -13.21
N GLY A 12 -0.48 4.68 -12.23
CA GLY A 12 -0.71 5.92 -11.50
C GLY A 12 -0.43 5.82 -10.03
N THR A 13 -1.00 6.73 -9.26
CA THR A 13 -0.79 6.83 -7.82
C THR A 13 -2.11 6.61 -7.09
N PHE A 14 -2.10 5.70 -6.13
CA PHE A 14 -3.22 5.46 -5.24
C PHE A 14 -2.82 5.96 -3.85
N THR A 15 -3.53 6.95 -3.33
CA THR A 15 -3.17 7.60 -2.08
C THR A 15 -4.14 7.23 -0.96
N ILE A 16 -3.57 6.87 0.20
CA ILE A 16 -4.32 6.62 1.42
C ILE A 16 -4.30 7.89 2.25
N GLU A 17 -5.48 8.38 2.60
CA GLU A 17 -5.63 9.58 3.40
C GLU A 17 -6.19 9.23 4.77
N LYS A 18 -6.01 10.12 5.73
CA LYS A 18 -6.45 9.90 7.10
C LYS A 18 -7.95 9.61 7.18
N ASN A 19 -8.75 10.29 6.37
CA ASN A 19 -10.20 10.11 6.36
C ASN A 19 -10.65 8.74 5.86
N ASP A 20 -9.75 8.00 5.22
CA ASP A 20 -10.07 6.64 4.77
C ASP A 20 -10.20 5.67 5.94
N GLY A 21 -9.67 6.02 7.10
CA GLY A 21 -9.81 5.20 8.30
C GLY A 21 -9.11 3.85 8.23
N ILE A 22 -8.03 3.75 7.48
CA ILE A 22 -7.34 2.48 7.28
C ILE A 22 -6.36 2.23 8.42
N LEU A 23 -6.50 1.11 9.10
CA LEU A 23 -5.64 0.71 10.20
C LEU A 23 -4.58 -0.30 9.77
N ASN A 24 -4.90 -1.17 8.83
CA ASN A 24 -3.98 -2.17 8.30
C ASN A 24 -4.05 -2.16 6.79
N LEU A 25 -2.90 -2.22 6.15
CA LEU A 25 -2.78 -2.19 4.71
C LEU A 25 -1.74 -3.19 4.28
N SER A 26 -2.13 -4.13 3.42
CA SER A 26 -1.19 -5.05 2.80
C SER A 26 -1.14 -4.77 1.31
N VAL A 27 0.06 -4.68 0.77
CA VAL A 27 0.29 -4.42 -0.65
C VAL A 27 1.21 -5.49 -1.20
N LYS A 28 0.77 -6.13 -2.28
CA LYS A 28 1.60 -7.10 -3.00
C LYS A 28 1.85 -6.62 -4.41
N ASN A 29 3.10 -6.67 -4.83
CA ASN A 29 3.43 -6.45 -6.24
C ASN A 29 3.11 -7.72 -7.02
N ASN A 30 1.93 -7.75 -7.64
CA ASN A 30 1.44 -8.91 -8.38
C ASN A 30 1.61 -8.72 -9.88
N SER A 31 2.66 -8.02 -10.29
CA SER A 31 2.98 -7.82 -11.70
C SER A 31 3.37 -9.14 -12.36
N ALA A 32 3.01 -9.31 -13.61
CA ALA A 32 3.35 -10.52 -14.37
C ALA A 32 4.80 -10.52 -14.86
N SER A 33 5.49 -9.40 -14.75
CA SER A 33 6.88 -9.27 -15.18
C SER A 33 7.67 -8.49 -14.13
N ALA A 34 8.98 -8.32 -14.35
CA ALA A 34 9.86 -7.67 -13.36
C ALA A 34 9.68 -6.16 -13.35
N LEU A 35 8.54 -5.71 -12.85
CA LEU A 35 8.20 -4.30 -12.67
C LEU A 35 8.09 -4.00 -11.18
N ASP A 36 8.45 -2.78 -10.80
CA ASP A 36 8.44 -2.36 -9.40
C ASP A 36 7.17 -1.59 -9.05
N ILE A 37 6.75 -1.74 -7.79
CA ILE A 37 5.74 -0.89 -7.17
C ILE A 37 6.44 -0.11 -6.07
N THR A 38 6.25 1.20 -6.04
CA THR A 38 6.86 2.06 -5.03
C THR A 38 5.80 2.56 -4.06
N ILE A 39 6.10 2.47 -2.77
CA ILE A 39 5.22 3.01 -1.72
C ILE A 39 5.97 4.14 -1.04
N THR A 40 5.36 5.32 -1.00
CA THR A 40 5.96 6.52 -0.43
C THR A 40 5.09 7.09 0.68
N GLY A 41 5.69 7.88 1.56
CA GLY A 41 4.99 8.54 2.65
C GLY A 41 5.68 8.30 3.98
N THR A 42 4.90 8.29 5.06
CA THR A 42 5.40 7.95 6.38
C THR A 42 5.12 6.47 6.64
N LEU A 43 6.14 5.65 6.48
CA LEU A 43 6.01 4.19 6.52
C LEU A 43 6.73 3.66 7.76
N VAL A 44 5.99 2.97 8.63
CA VAL A 44 6.57 2.38 9.83
C VAL A 44 6.32 0.87 9.82
N ILE A 45 7.40 0.10 9.79
CA ILE A 45 7.34 -1.36 9.78
C ILE A 45 8.27 -1.87 10.88
N ASN A 46 7.72 -2.59 11.84
CA ASN A 46 8.47 -3.12 12.99
C ASN A 46 9.30 -2.04 13.70
N GLY A 47 8.76 -0.84 13.84
CA GLY A 47 9.43 0.27 14.50
C GLY A 47 10.44 1.00 13.65
N ILE A 48 10.64 0.59 12.40
CA ILE A 48 11.57 1.25 11.48
C ILE A 48 10.78 2.19 10.57
N THR A 49 11.17 3.45 10.55
CA THR A 49 10.51 4.47 9.74
C THR A 49 11.25 4.64 8.41
N SER A 50 10.50 4.65 7.32
CA SER A 50 11.02 4.88 5.99
C SER A 50 10.12 5.85 5.25
N SER A 51 10.68 6.57 4.27
CA SER A 51 9.90 7.47 3.41
C SER A 51 9.56 6.85 2.07
N ALA A 52 10.18 5.74 1.71
CA ALA A 52 9.92 5.05 0.45
C ALA A 52 10.33 3.59 0.54
N LEU A 53 9.51 2.74 -0.07
CA LEU A 53 9.80 1.32 -0.20
C LEU A 53 9.56 0.92 -1.64
N THR A 54 10.42 0.04 -2.16
CA THR A 54 10.23 -0.53 -3.49
C THR A 54 9.91 -2.01 -3.36
N LEU A 55 8.79 -2.41 -3.94
CA LEU A 55 8.37 -3.80 -3.98
C LEU A 55 8.72 -4.36 -5.35
N SER A 56 9.56 -5.37 -5.38
CA SER A 56 9.86 -6.12 -6.60
C SER A 56 8.74 -7.13 -6.86
N GLN A 57 8.73 -7.73 -8.03
CA GLN A 57 7.72 -8.72 -8.39
C GLN A 57 7.59 -9.79 -7.28
N GLY A 58 6.38 -9.96 -6.78
CA GLY A 58 6.09 -10.94 -5.75
C GLY A 58 6.27 -10.48 -4.31
N ASP A 59 6.86 -9.31 -4.10
CA ASP A 59 7.06 -8.78 -2.74
C ASP A 59 5.76 -8.30 -2.11
N VAL A 60 5.67 -8.45 -0.80
CA VAL A 60 4.51 -8.02 0.00
C VAL A 60 4.99 -7.20 1.18
N VAL A 61 4.27 -6.13 1.48
CA VAL A 61 4.49 -5.36 2.71
C VAL A 61 3.17 -5.15 3.43
N THR A 62 3.21 -5.13 4.75
CA THR A 62 2.06 -4.82 5.58
C THR A 62 2.38 -3.64 6.47
N LEU A 63 1.50 -2.64 6.44
CA LEU A 63 1.59 -1.44 7.25
C LEU A 63 0.42 -1.43 8.24
N SER A 64 0.67 -1.01 9.47
CA SER A 64 -0.39 -0.91 10.46
C SER A 64 -0.20 0.33 11.31
N SER A 65 -1.30 0.79 11.91
CA SER A 65 -1.30 1.98 12.75
C SER A 65 -2.37 1.83 13.83
N ASN A 66 -2.15 2.44 14.98
CA ASN A 66 -3.17 2.52 16.04
C ASN A 66 -4.21 3.59 15.74
N SER A 67 -3.91 4.45 14.79
CA SER A 67 -4.84 5.45 14.24
C SER A 67 -4.84 5.28 12.74
N SER A 68 -5.63 6.07 12.03
CA SER A 68 -5.70 5.92 10.58
C SER A 68 -4.34 6.15 9.92
N LEU A 69 -4.00 5.30 8.95
CA LEU A 69 -2.86 5.53 8.07
C LEU A 69 -3.11 6.78 7.23
N GLU A 70 -2.08 7.58 7.04
CA GLU A 70 -2.16 8.78 6.23
C GLU A 70 -0.86 9.01 5.47
N ASN A 71 -0.95 9.76 4.38
CA ASN A 71 0.21 10.09 3.54
C ASN A 71 0.93 8.86 3.00
N VAL A 72 0.18 7.82 2.67
CA VAL A 72 0.73 6.63 2.04
C VAL A 72 0.28 6.61 0.59
N SER A 73 1.23 6.61 -0.34
CA SER A 73 0.94 6.59 -1.76
C SER A 73 1.56 5.36 -2.40
N ILE A 74 0.76 4.65 -3.19
CA ILE A 74 1.20 3.45 -3.90
C ILE A 74 1.31 3.83 -5.37
N VAL A 75 2.53 3.78 -5.90
CA VAL A 75 2.84 4.28 -7.24
C VAL A 75 3.14 3.13 -8.18
N SER A 76 2.40 3.08 -9.26
CA SER A 76 2.62 2.15 -10.36
C SER A 76 3.00 2.95 -11.60
N GLY A 77 4.14 2.62 -12.20
CA GLY A 77 4.66 3.35 -13.35
C GLY A 77 4.09 2.91 -14.69
N SER A 78 3.30 1.84 -14.72
CA SER A 78 2.70 1.37 -15.97
C SER A 78 1.45 0.55 -15.72
N ALA A 79 0.67 0.31 -16.78
CA ALA A 79 -0.54 -0.50 -16.70
C ALA A 79 -0.23 -1.97 -16.39
N SER A 80 1.02 -2.40 -16.57
CA SER A 80 1.44 -3.77 -16.30
C SER A 80 2.02 -3.95 -14.91
N ALA A 81 2.27 -2.87 -14.17
CA ALA A 81 2.75 -2.92 -12.80
C ALA A 81 1.54 -2.95 -11.87
N LEU A 82 1.18 -4.14 -11.40
CA LEU A 82 -0.04 -4.37 -10.64
C LEU A 82 0.23 -4.46 -9.14
N ALA A 83 -0.50 -3.65 -8.38
CA ALA A 83 -0.44 -3.68 -6.92
C ALA A 83 -1.77 -4.19 -6.38
N ASP A 84 -1.76 -5.35 -5.75
CA ASP A 84 -2.94 -5.88 -5.06
C ASP A 84 -2.95 -5.38 -3.64
N ILE A 85 -4.06 -4.80 -3.23
CA ILE A 85 -4.20 -4.11 -1.95
C ILE A 85 -5.33 -4.75 -1.16
N ILE A 86 -5.06 -5.07 0.11
CA ILE A 86 -6.07 -5.47 1.08
C ILE A 86 -5.94 -4.51 2.26
N ALA A 87 -7.04 -3.88 2.63
CA ALA A 87 -7.03 -2.91 3.72
C ALA A 87 -8.16 -3.19 4.70
N THR A 88 -7.89 -2.92 5.98
CA THR A 88 -8.90 -3.00 7.03
C THR A 88 -9.16 -1.59 7.54
N GLN A 89 -10.41 -1.18 7.51
CA GLN A 89 -10.84 0.14 7.94
C GLN A 89 -11.43 0.08 9.35
N SER A 90 -11.25 1.16 10.10
CA SER A 90 -12.02 1.37 11.32
C SER A 90 -13.48 1.68 10.96
N GLU A 91 -14.36 1.47 11.90
CA GLU A 91 -15.77 1.82 11.70
C GLU A 91 -15.97 3.32 11.59
#